data_8186965e878bce2fdfc3c89098c917fd
#
_entry.id   8186965e878bce2fdfc3c89098c917fd
#
_cell.length_a   1.000
_cell.length_b   1.000
_cell.length_c   1.000
_cell.angle_alpha   90.00
_cell.angle_beta   90.00
_cell.angle_gamma   90.00
#
_symmetry.space_group_name_H-M   'P 1'
#
loop_
_entity.id
_entity.type
_entity.pdbx_description
1 polymer ?
#
loop_
_entity_poly.entity_id
_entity_poly.type
_entity_poly.pdbx_seq_one_letter_code
_entity_poly.pdbx_strand_id
1 'polypeptide(L)'
;MILLDFSNIIVGSIMIAHKTSHEEKITEDFIRHLVLNSIRNYRIKHKDKYGEIVICTDCHGSWRKQVFPQYKAHRKIKREKQKTEDGMDWSALFKTINDIIIEIDTHFPY
;
A
#
# COMPACT_ATOMS: atom_id res chain seq x y z
N MET A 1 -14.34 -4.82 15.13
CA MET A 1 -13.46 -5.20 14.03
C MET A 1 -13.05 -3.96 13.27
N ILE A 2 -11.77 -3.86 12.94
CA ILE A 2 -11.19 -2.73 12.21
C ILE A 2 -10.77 -3.23 10.83
N LEU A 3 -11.33 -2.67 9.78
CA LEU A 3 -10.94 -3.00 8.40
C LEU A 3 -9.91 -1.97 7.92
N LEU A 4 -8.72 -2.43 7.54
CA LEU A 4 -7.68 -1.58 6.95
C LEU A 4 -7.56 -1.85 5.45
N ASP A 5 -7.82 -0.83 4.66
CA ASP A 5 -7.45 -0.84 3.23
C ASP A 5 -5.94 -0.67 3.12
N PHE A 6 -5.26 -1.80 2.94
CA PHE A 6 -3.80 -1.87 2.95
C PHE A 6 -3.17 -1.04 1.84
N SER A 7 -3.71 -1.15 0.63
CA SER A 7 -3.18 -0.44 -0.54
C SER A 7 -3.25 1.08 -0.36
N ASN A 8 -4.35 1.58 0.17
CA ASN A 8 -4.53 3.00 0.42
C ASN A 8 -3.54 3.54 1.47
N ILE A 9 -3.40 2.82 2.58
CA ILE A 9 -2.50 3.23 3.67
C ILE A 9 -1.05 3.26 3.21
N ILE A 10 -0.60 2.19 2.54
CA ILE A 10 0.82 2.07 2.21
C ILE A 10 1.23 2.99 1.06
N VAL A 11 0.41 3.10 0.01
CA VAL A 11 0.69 4.02 -1.10
C VAL A 11 0.69 5.46 -0.61
N GLY A 12 -0.26 5.84 0.23
CA GLY A 12 -0.30 7.16 0.86
C GLY A 12 0.96 7.46 1.69
N SER A 13 1.40 6.51 2.49
CA SER A 13 2.62 6.64 3.31
C SER A 13 3.88 6.79 2.45
N ILE A 14 4.01 6.00 1.40
CA ILE A 14 5.14 6.08 0.45
C ILE A 14 5.16 7.43 -0.27
N MET A 15 4.01 7.92 -0.71
CA MET A 15 3.91 9.22 -1.39
C MET A 15 4.32 10.39 -0.48
N ILE A 16 3.91 10.35 0.78
CA ILE A 16 4.32 11.36 1.77
C ILE A 16 5.83 11.29 2.01
N ALA A 17 6.38 10.09 2.22
CA ALA A 17 7.80 9.88 2.41
C ALA A 17 8.62 10.36 1.21
N HIS A 18 8.17 10.08 -0.01
CA HIS A 18 8.83 10.54 -1.23
C HIS A 18 8.86 12.08 -1.37
N LYS A 19 7.78 12.75 -0.96
CA LYS A 19 7.71 14.22 -1.00
C LYS A 19 8.57 14.88 0.07
N THR A 20 8.74 14.25 1.22
CA THR A 20 9.49 14.82 2.36
C THR A 20 10.98 14.50 2.31
N SER A 21 11.38 13.38 1.72
CA SER A 21 12.78 12.94 1.58
C SER A 21 13.30 13.27 0.19
N HIS A 22 13.80 14.48 0.01
CA HIS A 22 14.31 14.93 -1.31
C HIS A 22 15.59 14.21 -1.78
N GLU A 23 16.34 13.56 -0.90
CA GLU A 23 17.66 12.99 -1.21
C GLU A 23 17.80 11.50 -0.86
N GLU A 24 16.92 10.92 -0.07
CA GLU A 24 17.01 9.52 0.35
C GLU A 24 16.23 8.59 -0.56
N LYS A 25 16.92 7.57 -1.05
CA LYS A 25 16.30 6.50 -1.81
C LYS A 25 15.38 5.68 -0.91
N ILE A 26 14.12 5.49 -1.32
CA ILE A 26 13.18 4.63 -0.61
C ILE A 26 13.65 3.18 -0.73
N THR A 27 14.07 2.59 0.39
CA THR A 27 14.51 1.21 0.48
C THR A 27 13.34 0.28 0.84
N GLU A 28 13.49 -1.01 0.56
CA GLU A 28 12.51 -2.04 0.94
C GLU A 28 12.32 -2.08 2.47
N ASP A 29 13.39 -1.99 3.25
CA ASP A 29 13.31 -1.97 4.71
C ASP A 29 12.57 -0.75 5.25
N PHE A 30 12.73 0.38 4.61
CA PHE A 30 11.99 1.59 4.96
C PHE A 30 10.48 1.46 4.70
N ILE A 31 10.11 0.87 3.57
CA ILE A 31 8.71 0.58 3.26
C ILE A 31 8.12 -0.39 4.27
N ARG A 32 8.85 -1.46 4.60
CA ARG A 32 8.44 -2.44 5.62
C ARG A 32 8.22 -1.78 6.97
N HIS A 33 9.12 -0.90 7.38
CA HIS A 33 8.98 -0.11 8.60
C HIS A 33 7.72 0.75 8.60
N LEU A 34 7.46 1.47 7.51
CA LEU A 34 6.25 2.31 7.37
C LEU A 34 4.96 1.48 7.48
N VAL A 35 4.91 0.33 6.81
CA VAL A 35 3.75 -0.57 6.84
C VAL A 35 3.48 -1.06 8.25
N LEU A 36 4.48 -1.67 8.89
CA LEU A 36 4.32 -2.26 10.22
C LEU A 36 4.00 -1.20 11.28
N ASN A 37 4.61 -0.04 11.19
CA ASN A 37 4.34 1.06 12.09
C ASN A 37 2.92 1.61 11.93
N SER A 38 2.43 1.72 10.70
CA SER A 38 1.06 2.13 10.42
C SER A 38 0.03 1.15 11.00
N ILE A 39 0.21 -0.13 10.78
CA ILE A 39 -0.66 -1.18 11.34
C ILE A 39 -0.66 -1.12 12.88
N ARG A 40 0.52 -1.01 13.47
CA ARG A 40 0.68 -0.88 14.93
C ARG A 40 -0.06 0.34 15.48
N ASN A 41 0.07 1.49 14.85
CA ASN A 41 -0.58 2.73 15.26
C ASN A 41 -2.10 2.62 15.21
N TYR A 42 -2.65 2.07 14.15
CA TYR A 42 -4.10 1.83 14.03
C TYR A 42 -4.58 0.85 15.11
N ARG A 43 -3.83 -0.20 15.37
CA ARG A 43 -4.16 -1.18 16.41
C ARG A 43 -4.18 -0.53 17.80
N ILE A 44 -3.12 0.17 18.18
CA ILE A 44 -3.03 0.84 19.49
C ILE A 44 -4.17 1.84 19.68
N LYS A 45 -4.48 2.61 18.64
CA LYS A 45 -5.48 3.68 18.72
C LYS A 45 -6.92 3.16 18.81
N HIS A 46 -7.23 2.03 18.20
CA HIS A 46 -8.61 1.63 17.96
C HIS A 46 -9.00 0.27 18.53
N LYS A 47 -8.04 -0.58 18.94
CA LYS A 47 -8.31 -1.95 19.40
C LYS A 47 -9.31 -2.02 20.56
N ASP A 48 -9.13 -1.17 21.56
CA ASP A 48 -9.95 -1.22 22.79
C ASP A 48 -11.43 -0.91 22.51
N LYS A 49 -11.69 -0.09 21.50
CA LYS A 49 -13.05 0.31 21.13
C LYS A 49 -13.68 -0.60 20.07
N TYR A 50 -12.91 -1.05 19.10
CA TYR A 50 -13.43 -1.72 17.90
C TYR A 50 -12.95 -3.17 17.72
N GLY A 51 -12.04 -3.64 18.54
CA GLY A 51 -11.48 -4.98 18.44
C GLY A 51 -10.30 -5.11 17.49
N GLU A 52 -10.05 -6.32 17.01
CA GLU A 52 -8.86 -6.60 16.18
C GLU A 52 -8.96 -6.07 14.76
N ILE A 53 -7.79 -5.94 14.15
CA ILE A 53 -7.60 -5.49 12.78
C ILE A 53 -7.77 -6.66 11.81
N VAL A 54 -8.41 -6.38 10.68
CA VAL A 54 -8.40 -7.22 9.47
C VAL A 54 -7.82 -6.40 8.33
N ILE A 55 -6.75 -6.88 7.73
CA ILE A 55 -6.11 -6.24 6.60
C ILE A 55 -6.80 -6.67 5.32
N CYS A 56 -7.31 -5.70 4.57
CA CYS A 56 -7.98 -5.91 3.29
C CYS A 56 -7.03 -5.56 2.17
N THR A 57 -6.78 -6.51 1.28
CA THR A 57 -5.93 -6.33 0.11
C THR A 57 -6.77 -6.39 -1.18
N ASP A 58 -6.31 -5.70 -2.21
CA ASP A 58 -6.96 -5.77 -3.52
C ASP A 58 -6.75 -7.15 -4.14
N CYS A 59 -7.81 -7.70 -4.72
CA CYS A 59 -7.70 -8.92 -5.51
C CYS A 59 -7.32 -8.64 -6.96
N HIS A 60 -6.64 -9.59 -7.59
CA HIS A 60 -6.41 -9.57 -9.02
C HIS A 60 -7.73 -9.89 -9.77
N GLY A 61 -8.12 -9.04 -10.70
CA GLY A 61 -9.32 -9.27 -11.51
C GLY A 61 -10.62 -8.76 -10.91
N SER A 62 -10.70 -7.46 -10.71
CA SER A 62 -11.96 -6.82 -10.29
C SER A 62 -13.09 -7.12 -11.28
N TRP A 63 -14.22 -7.63 -10.80
CA TRP A 63 -15.45 -7.80 -11.60
C TRP A 63 -15.91 -6.51 -12.30
N ARG A 64 -15.55 -5.34 -11.72
CA ARG A 64 -15.86 -4.03 -12.30
C ARG A 64 -15.18 -3.82 -13.65
N LYS A 65 -13.99 -4.37 -13.88
CA LYS A 65 -13.31 -4.32 -15.18
C LYS A 65 -14.01 -5.19 -16.24
N GLN A 66 -14.68 -6.25 -15.83
CA GLN A 66 -15.47 -7.10 -16.76
C GLN A 66 -16.72 -6.39 -17.24
N VAL A 67 -17.38 -5.62 -16.36
CA VAL A 67 -18.58 -4.83 -16.68
C VAL A 67 -18.21 -3.50 -17.35
N PHE A 68 -17.14 -2.87 -16.92
CA PHE A 68 -16.64 -1.59 -17.43
C PHE A 68 -15.12 -1.64 -17.63
N PRO A 69 -14.63 -1.99 -18.83
CA PRO A 69 -13.20 -2.14 -19.11
C PRO A 69 -12.37 -0.89 -18.84
N GLN A 70 -12.96 0.29 -18.87
CA GLN A 70 -12.33 1.58 -18.59
C GLN A 70 -12.19 1.89 -17.09
N TYR A 71 -12.68 1.02 -16.22
CA TYR A 71 -12.62 1.21 -14.77
C TYR A 71 -11.17 1.39 -14.30
N LYS A 72 -10.86 2.57 -13.76
CA LYS A 72 -9.52 2.96 -13.30
C LYS A 72 -8.38 2.85 -14.34
N ALA A 73 -8.70 2.73 -15.64
CA ALA A 73 -7.70 2.63 -16.70
C ALA A 73 -6.74 3.83 -16.78
N HIS A 74 -7.21 5.03 -16.44
CA HIS A 74 -6.40 6.26 -16.39
C HIS A 74 -5.23 6.20 -15.39
N ARG A 75 -5.30 5.33 -14.38
CA ARG A 75 -4.23 5.18 -13.37
C ARG A 75 -2.93 4.67 -13.96
N LYS A 76 -2.99 3.81 -14.98
CA LYS A 76 -1.79 3.33 -15.68
C LYS A 76 -1.04 4.47 -16.37
N ILE A 77 -1.77 5.30 -17.09
CA ILE A 77 -1.20 6.48 -17.78
C ILE A 77 -0.59 7.46 -16.78
N LYS A 78 -1.28 7.69 -15.66
CA LYS A 78 -0.78 8.57 -14.60
C LYS A 78 0.51 8.04 -13.96
N ARG A 79 0.60 6.73 -13.74
CA ARG A 79 1.82 6.09 -13.20
C ARG A 79 3.01 6.21 -14.16
N GLU A 80 2.78 6.02 -15.45
CA GLU A 80 3.82 6.17 -16.47
C GLU A 80 4.35 7.60 -16.51
N LYS A 81 3.48 8.59 -16.41
CA LYS A 81 3.88 10.01 -16.29
C LYS A 81 4.69 10.27 -15.02
N GLN A 82 4.26 9.77 -13.88
CA GLN A 82 4.98 9.91 -12.62
C GLN A 82 6.38 9.29 -12.66
N LYS A 83 6.52 8.14 -13.31
CA LYS A 83 7.83 7.50 -13.50
C LYS A 83 8.79 8.39 -14.27
N THR A 84 8.29 9.09 -15.30
CA THR A 84 9.08 9.99 -16.13
C THR A 84 9.41 11.30 -15.42
N GLU A 85 8.44 11.85 -14.67
CA GLU A 85 8.59 13.15 -14.01
C GLU A 85 9.31 13.06 -12.66
N ASP A 86 8.94 12.08 -11.83
CA ASP A 86 9.40 11.96 -10.44
C ASP A 86 10.47 10.87 -10.24
N GLY A 87 10.78 10.07 -11.25
CA GLY A 87 11.72 8.95 -11.16
C GLY A 87 11.23 7.78 -10.30
N MET A 88 9.94 7.74 -9.96
CA MET A 88 9.36 6.70 -9.10
C MET A 88 9.06 5.44 -9.89
N ASP A 89 9.68 4.32 -9.52
CA ASP A 89 9.42 3.00 -10.11
C ASP A 89 8.27 2.29 -9.38
N TRP A 90 7.05 2.45 -9.89
CA TRP A 90 5.86 1.82 -9.35
C TRP A 90 5.88 0.30 -9.42
N SER A 91 6.52 -0.28 -10.44
CA SER A 91 6.61 -1.73 -10.58
C SER A 91 7.44 -2.36 -9.44
N ALA A 92 8.59 -1.76 -9.12
CA ALA A 92 9.42 -2.19 -7.99
C ALA A 92 8.69 -2.00 -6.65
N LEU A 93 7.99 -0.87 -6.47
CA LEU A 93 7.20 -0.59 -5.27
C LEU A 93 6.07 -1.60 -5.08
N PHE A 94 5.32 -1.94 -6.12
CA PHE A 94 4.25 -2.94 -6.04
C PHE A 94 4.79 -4.34 -5.75
N LYS A 95 5.94 -4.71 -6.30
CA LYS A 95 6.60 -5.96 -5.96
C LYS A 95 6.93 -6.03 -4.47
N THR A 96 7.55 -4.99 -3.94
CA THR A 96 7.88 -4.88 -2.51
C THR A 96 6.63 -4.95 -1.63
N ILE A 97 5.57 -4.25 -2.01
CA ILE A 97 4.28 -4.28 -1.30
C ILE A 97 3.69 -5.69 -1.28
N ASN A 98 3.71 -6.41 -2.41
CA ASN A 98 3.24 -7.79 -2.47
C ASN A 98 4.07 -8.73 -1.61
N ASP A 99 5.38 -8.59 -1.59
CA ASP A 99 6.27 -9.38 -0.73
C ASP A 99 5.95 -9.14 0.76
N ILE A 100 5.70 -7.89 1.15
CA ILE A 100 5.29 -7.53 2.51
C ILE A 100 3.91 -8.12 2.86
N ILE A 101 2.95 -8.12 1.95
CA ILE A 101 1.64 -8.75 2.15
C ILE A 101 1.82 -10.24 2.46
N ILE A 102 2.65 -10.95 1.71
CA ILE A 102 2.95 -12.36 1.94
C ILE A 102 3.61 -12.58 3.30
N GLU A 103 4.55 -11.73 3.68
CA GLU A 103 5.21 -11.78 5.00
C GLU A 103 4.20 -11.57 6.14
N ILE A 104 3.28 -10.63 6.00
CA ILE A 104 2.23 -10.36 7.00
C ILE A 104 1.27 -11.55 7.10
N ASP A 105 0.82 -12.09 5.98
CA ASP A 105 -0.07 -13.26 5.94
C ASP A 105 0.57 -14.49 6.60
N THR A 106 1.88 -14.64 6.44
CA THR A 106 2.64 -15.77 7.00
C THR A 106 2.90 -15.64 8.50
N HIS A 107 3.20 -14.43 8.99
CA HIS A 107 3.73 -14.21 10.34
C HIS A 107 2.80 -13.48 11.30
N PHE A 108 1.74 -12.88 10.83
CA PHE A 108 0.79 -12.11 11.64
C PHE A 108 -0.63 -12.63 11.52
N PRO A 109 -1.47 -12.50 12.56
CA PRO A 109 -2.86 -13.00 12.57
C PRO A 109 -3.89 -12.05 11.92
N TYR A 110 -3.46 -11.14 11.08
CA TYR A 110 -4.31 -10.08 10.53
C TYR A 110 -4.89 -10.40 9.16
#